data_493482b9780b8ff3c893e61f46f67e1f
#
_entry.id   493482b9780b8ff3c893e61f46f67e1f
#
_cell.length_a   1.000
_cell.length_b   1.000
_cell.length_c   1.000
_cell.angle_alpha   90.00
_cell.angle_beta   90.00
_cell.angle_gamma   90.00
#
_symmetry.space_group_name_H-M   'P 1'
#
loop_
_entity.id
_entity.type
_entity.pdbx_description
1 polymer ?
#
loop_
_entity_poly.entity_id
_entity_poly.type
_entity_poly.pdbx_seq_one_letter_code
_entity_poly.pdbx_strand_id
1 'polypeptide(L)'
;MTYELGENRYGKSRIRLVKVRRDGPTHDLRDLTVDVALEGDFAAAHVAGDNAKVIATDTMKNTVYALASDDLAGPPEAFGLRVARHFAAYPQVRTASVTIREHGWSRIATPAGPAPDAFLRGGSGTRLATIAASGDATTVEAGVEDLTVLKTTKSAFVGFERDALTTLPEATDRLMATKVTATWAYGPAAGRTGFDFDAAHARAVERLLATFAEHVSPSVQASISPSMT
;
A
#
# COMPACT_ATOMS: atom_id res chain seq x y z
N MET A 1 40.66 9.11 -5.96
CA MET A 1 39.28 8.83 -6.40
C MET A 1 38.42 9.90 -5.79
N THR A 2 37.66 10.64 -6.60
CA THR A 2 36.67 11.61 -6.14
C THR A 2 35.33 10.90 -6.10
N TYR A 3 34.63 10.98 -4.98
CA TYR A 3 33.28 10.46 -4.83
C TYR A 3 32.29 11.62 -4.93
N GLU A 4 31.21 11.43 -5.66
CA GLU A 4 30.12 12.39 -5.72
C GLU A 4 28.88 11.82 -5.03
N LEU A 5 28.12 12.68 -4.37
CA LEU A 5 26.84 12.30 -3.78
C LEU A 5 25.81 12.10 -4.90
N GLY A 6 25.32 10.89 -5.06
CA GLY A 6 24.24 10.59 -5.98
C GLY A 6 22.87 11.03 -5.46
N GLU A 7 21.81 10.53 -6.08
CA GLU A 7 20.45 10.71 -5.57
C GLU A 7 20.35 10.17 -4.15
N ASN A 8 19.75 10.97 -3.28
CA ASN A 8 19.63 10.63 -1.87
C ASN A 8 18.23 10.91 -1.36
N ARG A 9 17.83 10.09 -0.41
CA ARG A 9 16.56 10.24 0.34
C ARG A 9 16.77 9.82 1.77
N TYR A 10 16.00 10.41 2.66
CA TYR A 10 15.95 9.98 4.06
C TYR A 10 14.49 10.06 4.55
N GLY A 11 14.22 9.46 5.70
CA GLY A 11 12.86 9.48 6.20
C GLY A 11 12.66 8.71 7.51
N LYS A 12 11.42 8.47 7.82
CA LYS A 12 10.98 7.70 8.99
C LYS A 12 10.09 6.56 8.56
N SER A 13 10.52 5.34 8.86
CA SER A 13 9.75 4.13 8.55
C SER A 13 9.04 3.57 9.78
N ARG A 14 8.02 2.75 9.53
CA ARG A 14 7.28 1.98 10.54
C ARG A 14 6.65 2.84 11.65
N ILE A 15 6.11 4.01 11.27
CA ILE A 15 5.30 4.81 12.19
C ILE A 15 4.00 4.04 12.42
N ARG A 16 3.82 3.49 13.62
CA ARG A 16 2.62 2.74 13.99
C ARG A 16 1.56 3.69 14.49
N LEU A 17 0.35 3.53 13.97
CA LEU A 17 -0.79 4.38 14.27
C LEU A 17 -2.03 3.51 14.45
N VAL A 18 -2.63 3.57 15.65
CA VAL A 18 -3.93 2.97 15.93
C VAL A 18 -4.84 4.06 16.45
N LYS A 19 -5.96 4.28 15.77
CA LYS A 19 -7.00 5.23 16.20
C LYS A 19 -8.32 4.50 16.40
N VAL A 20 -8.90 4.68 17.57
CA VAL A 20 -10.25 4.20 17.88
C VAL A 20 -11.16 5.42 18.00
N ARG A 21 -12.21 5.46 17.20
CA ARG A 21 -13.28 6.46 17.30
C ARG A 21 -14.45 5.85 18.08
N ARG A 22 -14.93 6.58 19.09
CA ARG A 22 -15.95 6.14 20.07
C ARG A 22 -17.11 7.12 20.18
N ASP A 23 -17.45 7.78 19.07
CA ASP A 23 -18.44 8.87 19.04
C ASP A 23 -19.88 8.36 19.02
N GLY A 24 -20.10 7.06 19.13
CA GLY A 24 -21.39 6.43 19.06
C GLY A 24 -21.40 5.02 19.66
N PRO A 25 -22.52 4.31 19.56
CA PRO A 25 -22.65 2.95 20.06
C PRO A 25 -21.76 1.95 19.32
N THR A 26 -21.29 2.30 18.13
CA THR A 26 -20.43 1.47 17.28
C THR A 26 -19.10 2.14 17.10
N HIS A 27 -18.03 1.49 17.57
CA HIS A 27 -16.67 2.02 17.47
C HIS A 27 -16.06 1.76 16.10
N ASP A 28 -15.20 2.66 15.63
CA ASP A 28 -14.35 2.44 14.46
C ASP A 28 -12.89 2.29 14.88
N LEU A 29 -12.19 1.38 14.20
CA LEU A 29 -10.78 1.10 14.45
C LEU A 29 -10.00 1.26 13.14
N ARG A 30 -8.96 2.10 13.18
CA ARG A 30 -7.97 2.25 12.11
C ARG A 30 -6.60 1.83 12.63
N ASP A 31 -5.93 0.96 11.91
CA ASP A 31 -4.62 0.41 12.26
C ASP A 31 -3.69 0.53 11.05
N LEU A 32 -2.76 1.50 11.10
CA LEU A 32 -1.87 1.84 10.00
C LEU A 32 -0.41 1.68 10.38
N THR A 33 0.40 1.31 9.38
CA THR A 33 1.84 1.51 9.38
C THR A 33 2.18 2.52 8.29
N VAL A 34 2.86 3.61 8.65
CA VAL A 34 3.18 4.71 7.74
C VAL A 34 4.69 4.86 7.61
N ASP A 35 5.15 4.94 6.38
CA ASP A 35 6.54 5.26 6.02
C ASP A 35 6.54 6.62 5.30
N VAL A 36 7.47 7.49 5.67
CA VAL A 36 7.69 8.81 5.03
C VAL A 36 9.12 8.87 4.54
N ALA A 37 9.32 9.25 3.29
CA ALA A 37 10.63 9.48 2.69
C ALA A 37 10.66 10.83 1.96
N LEU A 38 11.72 11.60 2.14
CA LEU A 38 11.90 12.91 1.55
C LEU A 38 13.14 12.91 0.66
N GLU A 39 13.01 13.50 -0.51
CA GLU A 39 14.08 13.81 -1.45
C GLU A 39 14.13 15.32 -1.65
N GLY A 40 15.34 15.88 -1.79
CA GLY A 40 15.46 17.31 -1.98
C GLY A 40 16.86 17.83 -1.70
N ASP A 41 16.94 19.08 -1.24
CA ASP A 41 18.20 19.76 -0.96
C ASP A 41 18.73 19.43 0.44
N PHE A 42 19.26 18.21 0.58
CA PHE A 42 19.82 17.68 1.82
C PHE A 42 21.32 17.34 1.71
N ALA A 43 21.98 17.69 0.61
CA ALA A 43 23.37 17.34 0.34
C ALA A 43 24.34 17.83 1.45
N ALA A 44 24.11 19.02 2.02
CA ALA A 44 24.94 19.58 3.08
C ALA A 44 25.00 18.68 4.33
N ALA A 45 23.91 18.00 4.66
CA ALA A 45 23.89 17.05 5.78
C ALA A 45 24.79 15.83 5.54
N HIS A 46 24.91 15.37 4.29
CA HIS A 46 25.72 14.21 3.93
C HIS A 46 27.22 14.53 3.81
N VAL A 47 27.57 15.71 3.27
CA VAL A 47 28.96 16.05 2.96
C VAL A 47 29.64 16.93 3.99
N ALA A 48 28.88 17.74 4.74
CA ALA A 48 29.41 18.72 5.69
C ALA A 48 28.85 18.56 7.12
N GLY A 49 27.90 17.63 7.35
CA GLY A 49 27.22 17.49 8.63
C GLY A 49 26.29 18.67 8.98
N ASP A 50 25.95 19.50 8.00
CA ASP A 50 25.06 20.64 8.18
C ASP A 50 23.58 20.21 8.10
N ASN A 51 22.88 20.29 9.21
CA ASN A 51 21.49 19.88 9.35
C ASN A 51 20.48 21.02 9.18
N ALA A 52 20.88 22.20 8.75
CA ALA A 52 20.01 23.39 8.68
C ALA A 52 18.73 23.15 7.83
N LYS A 53 18.80 22.29 6.81
CA LYS A 53 17.68 21.95 5.94
C LYS A 53 16.99 20.62 6.30
N VAL A 54 17.52 19.87 7.26
CA VAL A 54 16.98 18.55 7.62
C VAL A 54 15.72 18.69 8.48
N ILE A 55 14.64 18.08 8.03
CA ILE A 55 13.45 17.87 8.86
C ILE A 55 13.72 16.66 9.75
N ALA A 56 13.75 16.84 11.06
CA ALA A 56 14.03 15.75 11.98
C ALA A 56 13.04 14.59 11.80
N THR A 57 13.51 13.36 11.84
CA THR A 57 12.63 12.18 11.67
C THR A 57 11.62 12.05 12.81
N ASP A 58 11.90 12.61 13.99
CA ASP A 58 10.92 12.74 15.07
C ASP A 58 9.79 13.70 14.72
N THR A 59 10.12 14.83 14.06
CA THR A 59 9.12 15.75 13.51
C THR A 59 8.23 15.07 12.48
N MET A 60 8.79 14.24 11.60
CA MET A 60 8.00 13.46 10.63
C MET A 60 6.98 12.55 11.34
N LYS A 61 7.41 11.82 12.35
CA LYS A 61 6.54 10.98 13.18
C LYS A 61 5.43 11.80 13.85
N ASN A 62 5.78 12.88 14.51
CA ASN A 62 4.83 13.73 15.22
C ASN A 62 3.83 14.41 14.28
N THR A 63 4.27 14.80 13.06
CA THR A 63 3.39 15.31 12.01
C THR A 63 2.35 14.27 11.58
N VAL A 64 2.78 13.01 11.37
CA VAL A 64 1.84 11.92 11.03
C VAL A 64 0.79 11.74 12.13
N TYR A 65 1.19 11.78 13.41
CA TYR A 65 0.25 11.68 14.53
C TYR A 65 -0.69 12.87 14.63
N ALA A 66 -0.20 14.09 14.44
CA ALA A 66 -1.02 15.29 14.46
C ALA A 66 -2.08 15.26 13.35
N LEU A 67 -1.67 15.00 12.10
CA LEU A 67 -2.60 14.89 10.97
C LEU A 67 -3.63 13.75 11.14
N ALA A 68 -3.23 12.64 11.78
CA ALA A 68 -4.13 11.54 12.09
C ALA A 68 -5.09 11.88 13.24
N SER A 69 -4.65 12.70 14.21
CA SER A 69 -5.53 13.18 15.30
C SER A 69 -6.64 14.07 14.76
N ASP A 70 -6.32 14.96 13.82
CA ASP A 70 -7.30 15.86 13.21
C ASP A 70 -8.34 15.09 12.41
N ASP A 71 -7.88 14.25 11.49
CA ASP A 71 -8.77 13.43 10.67
C ASP A 71 -8.07 12.16 10.18
N LEU A 72 -8.63 11.02 10.49
CA LEU A 72 -8.24 9.70 9.96
C LEU A 72 -9.45 8.94 9.40
N ALA A 73 -10.53 9.64 9.11
CA ALA A 73 -11.64 9.06 8.40
C ALA A 73 -11.31 8.84 6.92
N GLY A 74 -11.98 7.87 6.30
CA GLY A 74 -11.79 7.59 4.88
C GLY A 74 -10.55 6.73 4.54
N PRO A 75 -10.27 6.59 3.25
CA PRO A 75 -9.28 5.66 2.73
C PRO A 75 -7.83 6.08 3.06
N PRO A 76 -6.89 5.11 3.15
CA PRO A 76 -5.49 5.40 3.45
C PRO A 76 -4.83 6.30 2.40
N GLU A 77 -5.26 6.25 1.13
CA GLU A 77 -4.79 7.13 0.06
C GLU A 77 -5.08 8.61 0.37
N ALA A 78 -6.26 8.92 0.88
CA ALA A 78 -6.62 10.29 1.25
C ALA A 78 -5.76 10.81 2.41
N PHE A 79 -5.49 9.98 3.40
CA PHE A 79 -4.58 10.32 4.48
C PHE A 79 -3.15 10.51 3.97
N GLY A 80 -2.66 9.59 3.12
CA GLY A 80 -1.34 9.69 2.50
C GLY A 80 -1.16 10.95 1.66
N LEU A 81 -2.18 11.37 0.91
CA LEU A 81 -2.18 12.63 0.17
C LEU A 81 -1.96 13.85 1.09
N ARG A 82 -2.62 13.89 2.25
CA ARG A 82 -2.44 14.98 3.21
C ARG A 82 -1.03 15.00 3.79
N VAL A 83 -0.50 13.84 4.18
CA VAL A 83 0.86 13.71 4.71
C VAL A 83 1.90 14.10 3.66
N ALA A 84 1.78 13.58 2.42
CA ALA A 84 2.73 13.87 1.35
C ALA A 84 2.74 15.36 0.99
N ARG A 85 1.57 15.98 0.85
CA ARG A 85 1.45 17.42 0.56
C ARG A 85 2.00 18.29 1.68
N HIS A 86 1.80 17.90 2.94
CA HIS A 86 2.37 18.63 4.07
C HIS A 86 3.89 18.71 3.96
N PHE A 87 4.57 17.60 3.66
CA PHE A 87 6.02 17.59 3.53
C PHE A 87 6.51 18.21 2.22
N ALA A 88 5.78 18.06 1.12
CA ALA A 88 6.12 18.69 -0.15
C ALA A 88 6.01 20.25 -0.12
N ALA A 89 5.34 20.82 0.89
CA ALA A 89 5.26 22.25 1.08
C ALA A 89 6.55 22.87 1.65
N TYR A 90 7.49 22.08 2.15
CA TYR A 90 8.79 22.57 2.59
C TYR A 90 9.67 22.93 1.40
N PRO A 91 10.29 24.14 1.34
CA PRO A 91 11.00 24.60 0.14
C PRO A 91 12.22 23.74 -0.25
N GLN A 92 12.84 23.04 0.72
CA GLN A 92 13.95 22.14 0.47
C GLN A 92 13.53 20.74 0.01
N VAL A 93 12.24 20.41 0.08
CA VAL A 93 11.71 19.10 -0.33
C VAL A 93 11.31 19.16 -1.80
N ARG A 94 11.95 18.34 -2.63
CA ARG A 94 11.58 18.15 -4.03
C ARG A 94 10.44 17.13 -4.17
N THR A 95 10.55 16.03 -3.44
CA THR A 95 9.54 14.96 -3.45
C THR A 95 9.33 14.42 -2.05
N ALA A 96 8.08 14.31 -1.65
CA ALA A 96 7.66 13.62 -0.44
C ALA A 96 6.92 12.35 -0.83
N SER A 97 7.44 11.20 -0.42
CA SER A 97 6.83 9.89 -0.65
C SER A 97 6.28 9.34 0.66
N VAL A 98 5.04 8.84 0.62
CA VAL A 98 4.35 8.26 1.78
C VAL A 98 3.80 6.90 1.39
N THR A 99 4.18 5.87 2.13
CA THR A 99 3.61 4.54 1.97
C THR A 99 2.82 4.17 3.22
N ILE A 100 1.59 3.72 3.03
CA ILE A 100 0.67 3.34 4.11
C ILE A 100 0.24 1.89 3.91
N ARG A 101 0.37 1.10 4.97
CA ARG A 101 -0.21 -0.23 5.08
C ARG A 101 -1.34 -0.16 6.08
N GLU A 102 -2.55 -0.47 5.63
CA GLU A 102 -3.73 -0.56 6.46
C GLU A 102 -3.98 -2.02 6.84
N HIS A 103 -3.89 -2.28 8.13
CA HIS A 103 -4.13 -3.60 8.70
C HIS A 103 -5.62 -3.82 8.94
N GLY A 104 -6.18 -4.84 8.30
CA GLY A 104 -7.60 -5.14 8.36
C GLY A 104 -8.06 -5.65 9.73
N TRP A 105 -9.20 -5.15 10.17
CA TRP A 105 -9.93 -5.61 11.33
C TRP A 105 -11.41 -5.79 10.97
N SER A 106 -11.98 -6.92 11.33
CA SER A 106 -13.41 -7.21 11.17
C SER A 106 -14.08 -7.29 12.54
N ARG A 107 -15.34 -6.89 12.61
CA ARG A 107 -16.12 -7.02 13.83
C ARG A 107 -16.36 -8.49 14.14
N ILE A 108 -16.24 -8.86 15.41
CA ILE A 108 -16.53 -10.23 15.86
C ILE A 108 -18.03 -10.48 15.69
N ALA A 109 -18.38 -11.55 14.98
CA ALA A 109 -19.75 -11.99 14.85
C ALA A 109 -20.24 -12.60 16.18
N THR A 110 -21.44 -12.20 16.62
CA THR A 110 -22.13 -12.77 17.79
C THR A 110 -23.53 -13.22 17.40
N PRO A 111 -24.23 -14.03 18.19
CA PRO A 111 -25.63 -14.40 17.92
C PRO A 111 -26.57 -13.21 17.80
N ALA A 112 -26.24 -12.06 18.40
CA ALA A 112 -27.01 -10.82 18.33
C ALA A 112 -26.62 -9.91 17.16
N GLY A 113 -25.64 -10.32 16.32
CA GLY A 113 -25.08 -9.54 15.22
C GLY A 113 -23.63 -9.17 15.46
N PRO A 114 -23.02 -8.39 14.57
CA PRO A 114 -21.63 -7.94 14.72
C PRO A 114 -21.44 -7.10 15.98
N ALA A 115 -20.42 -7.45 16.80
CA ALA A 115 -20.11 -6.71 18.02
C ALA A 115 -19.80 -5.23 17.69
N PRO A 116 -20.31 -4.26 18.47
CA PRO A 116 -20.10 -2.84 18.18
C PRO A 116 -18.67 -2.36 18.49
N ASP A 117 -17.95 -3.05 19.35
CA ASP A 117 -16.71 -2.62 19.97
C ASP A 117 -15.63 -3.71 20.07
N ALA A 118 -15.88 -4.91 19.52
CA ALA A 118 -14.94 -6.02 19.52
C ALA A 118 -14.54 -6.42 18.10
N PHE A 119 -13.22 -6.61 17.90
CA PHE A 119 -12.64 -6.79 16.58
C PHE A 119 -11.73 -8.01 16.55
N LEU A 120 -11.74 -8.69 15.40
CA LEU A 120 -10.81 -9.75 15.04
C LEU A 120 -9.87 -9.22 13.96
N ARG A 121 -8.56 -9.36 14.18
CA ARG A 121 -7.57 -9.06 13.14
C ARG A 121 -7.63 -10.14 12.07
N GLY A 122 -7.82 -9.75 10.86
CA GLY A 122 -7.89 -10.66 9.73
C GLY A 122 -8.40 -9.96 8.49
N GLY A 123 -8.45 -10.69 7.41
CA GLY A 123 -8.89 -10.19 6.12
C GLY A 123 -8.06 -10.77 4.98
N SER A 124 -8.48 -10.51 3.77
CA SER A 124 -7.81 -10.91 2.54
C SER A 124 -6.68 -9.93 2.19
N GLY A 125 -5.55 -10.03 2.87
CA GLY A 125 -4.38 -9.19 2.62
C GLY A 125 -4.40 -7.84 3.36
N THR A 126 -3.33 -7.08 3.17
CA THR A 126 -3.11 -5.73 3.72
C THR A 126 -3.26 -4.71 2.59
N ARG A 127 -4.14 -3.72 2.76
CA ARG A 127 -4.28 -2.63 1.79
C ARG A 127 -3.05 -1.74 1.80
N LEU A 128 -2.52 -1.46 0.62
CA LEU A 128 -1.35 -0.62 0.39
C LEU A 128 -1.76 0.66 -0.33
N ALA A 129 -1.21 1.79 0.11
CA ALA A 129 -1.29 3.05 -0.61
C ALA A 129 0.10 3.69 -0.66
N THR A 130 0.52 4.14 -1.83
CA THR A 130 1.79 4.86 -2.03
C THR A 130 1.52 6.16 -2.76
N ILE A 131 1.92 7.26 -2.14
CA ILE A 131 1.70 8.60 -2.66
C ILE A 131 3.05 9.29 -2.81
N ALA A 132 3.29 9.94 -3.95
CA ALA A 132 4.41 10.85 -4.11
C ALA A 132 3.90 12.24 -4.54
N ALA A 133 4.31 13.26 -3.80
CA ALA A 133 4.00 14.66 -4.10
C ALA A 133 5.29 15.42 -4.42
N SER A 134 5.29 16.12 -5.57
CA SER A 134 6.43 16.92 -6.06
C SER A 134 5.90 18.20 -6.72
N GLY A 135 6.06 19.35 -6.06
CA GLY A 135 5.37 20.58 -6.46
C GLY A 135 3.87 20.37 -6.54
N ASP A 136 3.26 20.72 -7.68
CA ASP A 136 1.83 20.53 -7.93
C ASP A 136 1.48 19.10 -8.43
N ALA A 137 2.48 18.30 -8.76
CA ALA A 137 2.27 16.95 -9.25
C ALA A 137 2.09 15.96 -8.07
N THR A 138 1.12 15.08 -8.22
CA THR A 138 0.89 14.02 -7.24
C THR A 138 0.56 12.73 -7.96
N THR A 139 1.26 11.65 -7.59
CA THR A 139 0.94 10.29 -8.02
C THR A 139 0.35 9.50 -6.87
N VAL A 140 -0.62 8.65 -7.18
CA VAL A 140 -1.27 7.77 -6.20
C VAL A 140 -1.29 6.35 -6.76
N GLU A 141 -0.67 5.46 -6.03
CA GLU A 141 -0.72 4.03 -6.28
C GLU A 141 -1.43 3.35 -5.10
N ALA A 142 -2.14 2.30 -5.39
CA ALA A 142 -2.73 1.44 -4.39
C ALA A 142 -2.33 -0.01 -4.63
N GLY A 143 -2.65 -0.87 -3.68
CA GLY A 143 -2.34 -2.28 -3.81
C GLY A 143 -2.88 -3.12 -2.68
N VAL A 144 -2.55 -4.39 -2.75
CA VAL A 144 -2.77 -5.38 -1.70
C VAL A 144 -1.50 -6.19 -1.52
N GLU A 145 -1.09 -6.39 -0.27
CA GLU A 145 0.02 -7.27 0.12
C GLU A 145 -0.52 -8.49 0.88
N ASP A 146 0.18 -9.63 0.77
CA ASP A 146 -0.11 -10.87 1.50
C ASP A 146 -1.52 -11.45 1.24
N LEU A 147 -2.11 -11.18 0.08
CA LEU A 147 -3.38 -11.77 -0.32
C LEU A 147 -3.19 -13.26 -0.63
N THR A 148 -3.61 -14.12 0.27
CA THR A 148 -3.48 -15.57 0.10
C THR A 148 -4.70 -16.13 -0.63
N VAL A 149 -4.46 -16.78 -1.77
CA VAL A 149 -5.48 -17.39 -2.61
C VAL A 149 -5.15 -18.83 -2.93
N LEU A 150 -6.18 -19.66 -3.10
CA LEU A 150 -6.09 -21.07 -3.42
C LEU A 150 -7.16 -21.45 -4.43
N LYS A 151 -6.80 -22.22 -5.43
CA LYS A 151 -7.75 -22.99 -6.24
C LYS A 151 -7.32 -24.45 -6.35
N THR A 152 -8.30 -25.35 -6.40
CA THR A 152 -8.06 -26.81 -6.35
C THR A 152 -8.01 -27.45 -7.73
N THR A 153 -8.29 -26.72 -8.77
CA THR A 153 -8.33 -27.16 -10.18
C THR A 153 -8.16 -25.96 -11.12
N LYS A 154 -8.17 -26.14 -12.42
CA LYS A 154 -8.02 -25.13 -13.48
C LYS A 154 -6.66 -24.42 -13.45
N SER A 155 -5.60 -25.09 -12.99
CA SER A 155 -4.24 -24.58 -13.02
C SER A 155 -3.32 -25.59 -13.69
N ALA A 156 -2.80 -25.22 -14.85
CA ALA A 156 -1.81 -25.99 -15.59
C ALA A 156 -0.44 -25.34 -15.51
N PHE A 157 0.59 -26.09 -15.82
CA PHE A 157 1.93 -25.59 -16.10
C PHE A 157 2.59 -26.51 -17.10
N VAL A 158 2.59 -26.07 -18.37
CA VAL A 158 3.04 -26.84 -19.54
C VAL A 158 3.84 -25.94 -20.47
N GLY A 159 4.70 -26.53 -21.30
CA GLY A 159 5.44 -25.82 -22.33
C GLY A 159 6.53 -24.89 -21.82
N PHE A 160 7.02 -25.10 -20.58
CA PHE A 160 8.13 -24.31 -20.02
C PHE A 160 9.49 -24.78 -20.55
N GLU A 161 10.48 -23.89 -20.51
CA GLU A 161 11.85 -24.20 -20.93
C GLU A 161 12.46 -25.30 -20.06
N ARG A 162 13.21 -26.19 -20.68
CA ARG A 162 13.82 -27.34 -20.02
C ARG A 162 15.32 -27.39 -20.26
N ASP A 163 16.06 -27.63 -19.19
CA ASP A 163 17.52 -27.84 -19.22
C ASP A 163 17.89 -29.12 -18.44
N ALA A 164 19.20 -29.35 -18.27
CA ALA A 164 19.72 -30.53 -17.55
C ALA A 164 19.34 -30.58 -16.06
N LEU A 165 18.89 -29.46 -15.48
CA LEU A 165 18.48 -29.33 -14.07
C LEU A 165 16.96 -29.35 -13.90
N THR A 166 16.21 -29.40 -15.00
CA THR A 166 14.74 -29.37 -14.97
C THR A 166 14.19 -30.75 -14.60
N THR A 167 13.73 -30.89 -13.37
CA THR A 167 13.13 -32.13 -12.86
C THR A 167 11.60 -32.06 -12.79
N LEU A 168 11.01 -30.88 -12.94
CA LEU A 168 9.57 -30.67 -12.83
C LEU A 168 8.83 -31.28 -14.02
N PRO A 169 7.82 -32.15 -13.81
CA PRO A 169 6.96 -32.63 -14.88
C PRO A 169 5.94 -31.57 -15.29
N GLU A 170 5.46 -31.63 -16.51
CA GLU A 170 4.31 -30.87 -16.95
C GLU A 170 3.05 -31.32 -16.20
N ALA A 171 2.18 -30.36 -15.88
CA ALA A 171 0.91 -30.61 -15.23
C ALA A 171 -0.21 -29.88 -15.98
N THR A 172 -1.21 -30.63 -16.40
CA THR A 172 -2.39 -30.10 -17.10
C THR A 172 -3.47 -29.61 -16.16
N ASP A 173 -3.46 -30.10 -14.94
CA ASP A 173 -4.32 -29.63 -13.84
C ASP A 173 -3.64 -29.89 -12.49
N ARG A 174 -3.70 -28.90 -11.61
CA ARG A 174 -3.10 -28.99 -10.28
C ARG A 174 -3.76 -28.03 -9.30
N LEU A 175 -3.58 -28.32 -8.03
CA LEU A 175 -3.83 -27.38 -6.94
C LEU A 175 -2.83 -26.24 -7.01
N MET A 176 -3.31 -25.01 -6.87
CA MET A 176 -2.48 -23.80 -6.85
C MET A 176 -2.83 -22.91 -5.65
N ALA A 177 -1.87 -22.74 -4.75
CA ALA A 177 -1.93 -21.78 -3.66
C ALA A 177 -0.80 -20.75 -3.83
N THR A 178 -1.11 -19.48 -3.61
CA THR A 178 -0.11 -18.42 -3.69
C THR A 178 -0.47 -17.25 -2.79
N LYS A 179 0.56 -16.48 -2.42
CA LYS A 179 0.42 -15.13 -1.87
C LYS A 179 0.65 -14.12 -2.97
N VAL A 180 -0.31 -13.22 -3.13
CA VAL A 180 -0.28 -12.17 -4.14
C VAL A 180 0.06 -10.84 -3.47
N THR A 181 1.04 -10.13 -4.04
CA THR A 181 1.23 -8.70 -3.85
C THR A 181 1.00 -8.05 -5.20
N ALA A 182 0.02 -7.16 -5.26
CA ALA A 182 -0.35 -6.45 -6.48
C ALA A 182 -0.46 -4.97 -6.22
N THR A 183 0.08 -4.16 -7.13
CA THR A 183 -0.03 -2.70 -7.11
C THR A 183 -0.59 -2.19 -8.42
N TRP A 184 -1.28 -1.06 -8.36
CA TRP A 184 -1.82 -0.36 -9.52
C TRP A 184 -1.74 1.14 -9.32
N ALA A 185 -1.52 1.88 -10.41
CA ALA A 185 -1.54 3.33 -10.39
C ALA A 185 -2.96 3.85 -10.69
N TYR A 186 -3.38 4.87 -9.97
CA TYR A 186 -4.58 5.62 -10.33
C TYR A 186 -4.22 6.71 -11.34
N GLY A 187 -5.18 7.03 -12.21
CA GLY A 187 -5.03 8.14 -13.15
C GLY A 187 -4.95 9.51 -12.45
N PRO A 188 -4.62 10.59 -13.19
CA PRO A 188 -4.41 11.94 -12.62
C PRO A 188 -5.57 12.50 -11.79
N ALA A 189 -6.79 12.01 -12.01
CA ALA A 189 -7.97 12.39 -11.23
C ALA A 189 -7.85 12.01 -9.73
N ALA A 190 -7.08 10.97 -9.40
CA ALA A 190 -6.89 10.54 -8.02
C ALA A 190 -6.15 11.55 -7.15
N GLY A 191 -5.36 12.45 -7.74
CA GLY A 191 -4.76 13.58 -7.02
C GLY A 191 -5.74 14.70 -6.67
N ARG A 192 -7.00 14.62 -7.11
CA ARG A 192 -8.01 15.66 -6.89
C ARG A 192 -8.97 15.29 -5.75
N THR A 193 -9.63 16.29 -5.20
CA THR A 193 -10.67 16.10 -4.18
C THR A 193 -11.87 15.33 -4.77
N GLY A 194 -12.44 14.41 -4.00
CA GLY A 194 -13.66 13.69 -4.37
C GLY A 194 -13.45 12.38 -5.13
N PHE A 195 -12.21 11.91 -5.32
CA PHE A 195 -11.97 10.59 -5.89
C PHE A 195 -12.35 9.49 -4.86
N ASP A 196 -13.18 8.55 -5.29
CA ASP A 196 -13.64 7.42 -4.46
C ASP A 196 -12.61 6.27 -4.49
N PHE A 197 -11.62 6.37 -3.60
CA PHE A 197 -10.57 5.37 -3.48
C PHE A 197 -11.09 4.01 -2.98
N ASP A 198 -12.12 4.00 -2.12
CA ASP A 198 -12.66 2.76 -1.59
C ASP A 198 -13.34 1.94 -2.67
N ALA A 199 -14.19 2.58 -3.47
CA ALA A 199 -14.82 1.93 -4.61
C ALA A 199 -13.81 1.50 -5.69
N ALA A 200 -12.78 2.33 -5.96
CA ALA A 200 -11.75 2.00 -6.93
C ALA A 200 -10.89 0.81 -6.47
N HIS A 201 -10.47 0.79 -5.19
CA HIS A 201 -9.73 -0.31 -4.59
C HIS A 201 -10.54 -1.61 -4.59
N ALA A 202 -11.80 -1.55 -4.16
CA ALA A 202 -12.69 -2.72 -4.13
C ALA A 202 -12.83 -3.35 -5.52
N ARG A 203 -13.05 -2.53 -6.56
CA ARG A 203 -13.14 -3.02 -7.95
C ARG A 203 -11.85 -3.66 -8.43
N ALA A 204 -10.67 -3.11 -8.10
CA ALA A 204 -9.39 -3.67 -8.49
C ALA A 204 -9.16 -5.05 -7.84
N VAL A 205 -9.43 -5.18 -6.54
CA VAL A 205 -9.31 -6.45 -5.80
C VAL A 205 -10.32 -7.48 -6.30
N GLU A 206 -11.57 -7.08 -6.52
CA GLU A 206 -12.61 -7.95 -7.08
C GLU A 206 -12.19 -8.49 -8.44
N ARG A 207 -11.68 -7.62 -9.34
CA ARG A 207 -11.21 -8.02 -10.67
C ARG A 207 -10.04 -9.02 -10.58
N LEU A 208 -9.09 -8.78 -9.68
CA LEU A 208 -7.97 -9.69 -9.44
C LEU A 208 -8.47 -11.06 -8.96
N LEU A 209 -9.37 -11.09 -7.99
CA LEU A 209 -9.92 -12.33 -7.43
C LEU A 209 -10.78 -13.08 -8.46
N ALA A 210 -11.61 -12.39 -9.24
CA ALA A 210 -12.40 -12.97 -10.31
C ALA A 210 -11.49 -13.60 -11.38
N THR A 211 -10.43 -12.88 -11.80
CA THR A 211 -9.43 -13.42 -12.75
C THR A 211 -8.80 -14.69 -12.21
N PHE A 212 -8.39 -14.70 -10.94
CA PHE A 212 -7.82 -15.90 -10.32
C PHE A 212 -8.81 -17.07 -10.29
N ALA A 213 -10.06 -16.81 -9.93
CA ALA A 213 -11.07 -17.86 -9.75
C ALA A 213 -11.55 -18.46 -11.09
N GLU A 214 -11.78 -17.62 -12.09
CA GLU A 214 -12.46 -17.99 -13.33
C GLU A 214 -11.49 -18.48 -14.42
N HIS A 215 -10.27 -17.93 -14.43
CA HIS A 215 -9.34 -18.20 -15.53
C HIS A 215 -8.80 -19.62 -15.47
N VAL A 216 -9.01 -20.37 -16.57
CA VAL A 216 -8.33 -21.65 -16.83
C VAL A 216 -6.96 -21.31 -17.42
N SER A 217 -5.91 -21.43 -16.65
CA SER A 217 -4.61 -20.87 -17.01
C SER A 217 -3.54 -21.93 -17.23
N PRO A 218 -2.77 -21.82 -18.32
CA PRO A 218 -1.54 -22.58 -18.52
C PRO A 218 -0.37 -22.07 -17.68
N SER A 219 -0.51 -20.91 -17.02
CA SER A 219 0.55 -20.31 -16.18
C SER A 219 -0.01 -19.55 -14.99
N VAL A 220 0.81 -19.44 -13.94
CA VAL A 220 0.49 -18.67 -12.72
C VAL A 220 0.25 -17.19 -13.07
N GLN A 221 1.09 -16.62 -13.93
CA GLN A 221 1.01 -15.21 -14.32
C GLN A 221 -0.32 -14.86 -14.97
N ALA A 222 -0.81 -15.69 -15.88
CA ALA A 222 -2.10 -15.48 -16.51
C ALA A 222 -3.27 -15.55 -15.51
N SER A 223 -3.15 -16.39 -14.46
CA SER A 223 -4.19 -16.52 -13.43
C SER A 223 -4.35 -15.29 -12.52
N ILE A 224 -3.33 -14.43 -12.42
CA ILE A 224 -3.32 -13.27 -11.53
C ILE A 224 -3.25 -11.93 -12.28
N SER A 225 -3.11 -11.96 -13.61
CA SER A 225 -3.02 -10.75 -14.43
C SER A 225 -4.40 -10.45 -15.05
N PRO A 226 -5.18 -9.50 -14.49
CA PRO A 226 -6.44 -9.10 -15.09
C PRO A 226 -6.18 -8.52 -16.49
N SER A 227 -6.93 -8.96 -17.49
CA SER A 227 -6.87 -8.37 -18.82
C SER A 227 -7.26 -6.90 -18.74
N MET A 228 -6.36 -6.03 -19.18
CA MET A 228 -6.64 -4.61 -19.34
C MET A 228 -7.45 -4.41 -20.63
N THR A 229 -8.77 -4.55 -20.55
CA THR A 229 -9.73 -4.15 -21.58
C THR A 229 -10.68 -3.13 -21.00
#